data_fb5fb955995ad0432a719d456065fc88
#
_entry.id   fb5fb955995ad0432a719d456065fc88
#
_cell.length_a   1.000
_cell.length_b   1.000
_cell.length_c   1.000
_cell.angle_alpha   90.00
_cell.angle_beta   90.00
_cell.angle_gamma   90.00
#
_symmetry.space_group_name_H-M   'P 1'
#
loop_
_entity.id
_entity.type
_entity.pdbx_description
1 polymer ?
#
loop_
_entity_poly.entity_id
_entity_poly.type
_entity_poly.pdbx_seq_one_letter_code
_entity_poly.pdbx_strand_id
1 'polypeptide(L)'
;MKVLIANLILYTNETPQIKKVDSIKDTMIYNLCLAFKNEGHDITLAASDLYKPIKDENYPFKIVWLKTTHTILFPPNVFPCCPDIKKLIKYSNFDLIISSEVFSLCSFFIAQTKAKNLIIWQELAKHNNIFKKLASKIWYNLISRIMFKDTLIVPRSKNAKAFISHYLDNISDEIIDHGINTKKFIAHPDKKNQFSICSQLINRKQIDKSIEVFAKYLKKYDNTTKLFIIGDGDQKNNLQALIKQLKIENNVIFTGKLTHDDLISILGNSIAMLVYTNKDNNMVSIVESIALATPIITTDVPYNSNYIKSNKLGIVKNNWNEDDLYEIFSKNDKYVNNCLEYRKTLPCEYKVKQFVNIYNQYIK
;
A
#
# COMPACT_ATOMS: atom_id res chain seq x y z
N MET A 1 0.86 -20.99 -15.78
CA MET A 1 1.42 -19.90 -16.61
C MET A 1 2.79 -19.53 -16.08
N LYS A 2 3.67 -19.07 -16.97
CA LYS A 2 4.96 -18.47 -16.61
C LYS A 2 4.79 -16.94 -16.52
N VAL A 3 4.90 -16.39 -15.33
CA VAL A 3 4.57 -14.99 -15.05
C VAL A 3 5.82 -14.20 -14.65
N LEU A 4 6.02 -13.02 -15.23
CA LEU A 4 7.00 -12.04 -14.78
C LEU A 4 6.30 -10.91 -14.06
N ILE A 5 6.71 -10.63 -12.83
CA ILE A 5 6.40 -9.38 -12.14
C ILE A 5 7.65 -8.50 -12.18
N ALA A 6 7.58 -7.40 -12.93
CA ALA A 6 8.66 -6.43 -13.06
C ALA A 6 8.37 -5.22 -12.14
N ASN A 7 8.86 -5.30 -10.92
CA ASN A 7 8.69 -4.26 -9.90
C ASN A 7 10.05 -3.89 -9.31
N LEU A 8 10.68 -2.86 -9.87
CA LEU A 8 12.05 -2.51 -9.53
C LEU A 8 12.22 -1.93 -8.13
N ILE A 9 11.15 -1.35 -7.55
CA ILE A 9 11.12 -0.72 -6.23
C ILE A 9 10.32 -1.61 -5.28
N LEU A 10 10.99 -2.30 -4.35
CA LEU A 10 10.32 -3.25 -3.47
C LEU A 10 9.70 -2.62 -2.22
N TYR A 11 10.24 -1.49 -1.78
CA TYR A 11 9.75 -0.74 -0.61
C TYR A 11 10.07 0.74 -0.76
N THR A 12 9.25 1.59 -0.14
CA THR A 12 9.37 3.04 -0.24
C THR A 12 10.51 3.56 0.63
N ASN A 13 11.33 4.44 0.06
CA ASN A 13 12.33 5.21 0.77
C ASN A 13 12.01 6.71 0.64
N GLU A 14 12.02 7.42 1.75
CA GLU A 14 11.76 8.87 1.77
C GLU A 14 12.96 9.68 1.26
N THR A 15 14.16 9.12 1.38
CA THR A 15 15.42 9.72 0.90
C THR A 15 15.87 9.08 -0.41
N PRO A 16 16.68 9.76 -1.23
CA PRO A 16 17.27 9.17 -2.43
C PRO A 16 18.14 7.94 -2.14
N GLN A 17 18.73 7.87 -0.95
CA GLN A 17 19.51 6.72 -0.51
C GLN A 17 18.59 5.57 -0.10
N ILE A 18 18.72 4.44 -0.77
CA ILE A 18 17.95 3.23 -0.46
C ILE A 18 18.56 2.55 0.77
N LYS A 19 17.83 2.57 1.88
CA LYS A 19 18.21 1.84 3.09
C LYS A 19 18.02 0.36 2.86
N LYS A 20 19.07 -0.42 3.06
CA LYS A 20 18.99 -1.88 2.98
C LYS A 20 18.14 -2.45 4.11
N VAL A 21 17.38 -3.46 3.79
CA VAL A 21 16.58 -4.24 4.75
C VAL A 21 17.19 -5.62 4.95
N ASP A 22 16.85 -6.28 6.06
CA ASP A 22 17.31 -7.65 6.33
C ASP A 22 16.57 -8.67 5.45
N SER A 23 15.30 -8.41 5.15
CA SER A 23 14.43 -9.30 4.38
C SER A 23 13.46 -8.52 3.51
N ILE A 24 13.07 -9.10 2.36
CA ILE A 24 11.99 -8.60 1.51
C ILE A 24 10.68 -9.38 1.69
N LYS A 25 10.65 -10.39 2.56
CA LYS A 25 9.51 -11.31 2.71
C LYS A 25 8.24 -10.65 3.24
N ASP A 26 8.39 -9.49 3.89
CA ASP A 26 7.24 -8.70 4.37
C ASP A 26 6.78 -7.64 3.35
N THR A 27 7.44 -7.54 2.20
CA THR A 27 7.00 -6.63 1.14
C THR A 27 5.75 -7.17 0.45
N MET A 28 4.88 -6.25 0.07
CA MET A 28 3.63 -6.56 -0.60
C MET A 28 3.84 -7.31 -1.93
N ILE A 29 4.85 -6.90 -2.69
CA ILE A 29 5.16 -7.53 -3.98
C ILE A 29 5.66 -8.96 -3.81
N TYR A 30 6.43 -9.24 -2.74
CA TYR A 30 6.85 -10.60 -2.41
C TYR A 30 5.63 -11.49 -2.11
N ASN A 31 4.69 -10.99 -1.30
CA ASN A 31 3.48 -11.72 -0.96
C ASN A 31 2.59 -11.99 -2.20
N LEU A 32 2.53 -11.05 -3.15
CA LEU A 32 1.84 -11.27 -4.43
C LEU A 32 2.54 -12.36 -5.26
N CYS A 33 3.87 -12.35 -5.36
CA CYS A 33 4.64 -13.39 -6.04
C CYS A 33 4.43 -14.76 -5.38
N LEU A 34 4.42 -14.81 -4.05
CA LEU A 34 4.16 -16.03 -3.29
C LEU A 34 2.76 -16.57 -3.57
N ALA A 35 1.76 -15.71 -3.66
CA ALA A 35 0.39 -16.10 -4.00
C ALA A 35 0.31 -16.67 -5.43
N PHE A 36 0.96 -16.07 -6.43
CA PHE A 36 1.06 -16.65 -7.76
C PHE A 36 1.69 -18.04 -7.74
N LYS A 37 2.77 -18.22 -6.95
CA LYS A 37 3.41 -19.53 -6.80
C LYS A 37 2.48 -20.56 -6.17
N ASN A 38 1.75 -20.18 -5.13
CA ASN A 38 0.81 -21.05 -4.43
C ASN A 38 -0.39 -21.46 -5.30
N GLU A 39 -0.82 -20.59 -6.23
CA GLU A 39 -1.86 -20.88 -7.21
C GLU A 39 -1.31 -21.70 -8.44
N GLY A 40 -0.09 -22.22 -8.34
CA GLY A 40 0.50 -23.12 -9.35
C GLY A 40 1.13 -22.42 -10.56
N HIS A 41 1.47 -21.15 -10.47
CA HIS A 41 2.15 -20.43 -11.54
C HIS A 41 3.68 -20.47 -11.38
N ASP A 42 4.42 -20.49 -12.50
CA ASP A 42 5.88 -20.31 -12.52
C ASP A 42 6.17 -18.81 -12.51
N ILE A 43 6.59 -18.28 -11.35
CA ILE A 43 6.74 -16.83 -11.12
C ILE A 43 8.20 -16.42 -11.10
N THR A 44 8.51 -15.34 -11.79
CA THR A 44 9.79 -14.60 -11.69
C THR A 44 9.53 -13.19 -11.25
N LEU A 45 10.21 -12.73 -10.20
CA LEU A 45 10.24 -11.31 -9.79
C LEU A 45 11.50 -10.67 -10.37
N ALA A 46 11.36 -9.57 -11.10
CA ALA A 46 12.49 -8.72 -11.49
C ALA A 46 12.49 -7.46 -10.63
N ALA A 47 13.59 -7.21 -9.93
CA ALA A 47 13.79 -6.08 -9.04
C ALA A 47 15.16 -5.43 -9.26
N SER A 48 15.32 -4.17 -8.85
CA SER A 48 16.63 -3.50 -8.87
C SER A 48 17.56 -4.14 -7.84
N ASP A 49 18.83 -4.33 -8.19
CA ASP A 49 19.89 -4.84 -7.32
C ASP A 49 20.12 -3.99 -6.07
N LEU A 50 19.75 -2.71 -6.13
CA LEU A 50 19.81 -1.81 -4.98
C LEU A 50 18.84 -2.18 -3.86
N TYR A 51 17.79 -2.96 -4.16
CA TYR A 51 16.82 -3.45 -3.20
C TYR A 51 17.12 -4.87 -2.71
N LYS A 52 18.22 -5.49 -3.17
CA LYS A 52 18.65 -6.80 -2.64
C LYS A 52 18.90 -6.67 -1.12
N PRO A 53 18.33 -7.57 -0.28
CA PRO A 53 18.51 -7.53 1.17
C PRO A 53 19.98 -7.77 1.57
N ILE A 54 20.32 -7.43 2.82
CA ILE A 54 21.67 -7.62 3.35
C ILE A 54 21.94 -9.12 3.50
N LYS A 55 20.97 -9.87 4.02
CA LYS A 55 21.09 -11.32 4.24
C LYS A 55 20.73 -12.07 2.96
N ASP A 56 21.51 -13.08 2.62
CA ASP A 56 21.11 -14.00 1.57
C ASP A 56 19.93 -14.86 2.06
N GLU A 57 18.86 -14.86 1.29
CA GLU A 57 17.63 -15.55 1.60
C GLU A 57 17.26 -16.55 0.50
N ASN A 58 16.67 -17.66 0.90
CA ASN A 58 16.04 -18.57 -0.03
C ASN A 58 14.58 -18.16 -0.29
N TYR A 59 14.21 -18.16 -1.56
CA TYR A 59 12.87 -17.79 -2.01
C TYR A 59 12.21 -18.97 -2.74
N PRO A 60 10.89 -19.19 -2.58
CA PRO A 60 10.18 -20.27 -3.23
C PRO A 60 9.95 -20.03 -4.74
N PHE A 61 10.39 -18.89 -5.25
CA PHE A 61 10.30 -18.49 -6.65
C PHE A 61 11.58 -17.75 -7.08
N LYS A 62 11.75 -17.61 -8.39
CA LYS A 62 12.93 -16.95 -8.95
C LYS A 62 12.87 -15.44 -8.75
N ILE A 63 13.98 -14.85 -8.24
CA ILE A 63 14.19 -13.41 -8.22
C ILE A 63 15.39 -13.07 -9.11
N VAL A 64 15.21 -12.09 -10.00
CA VAL A 64 16.26 -11.55 -10.86
C VAL A 64 16.59 -10.14 -10.41
N TRP A 65 17.78 -10.00 -9.83
CA TRP A 65 18.30 -8.69 -9.42
C TRP A 65 18.94 -8.01 -10.63
N LEU A 66 18.26 -7.02 -11.19
CA LEU A 66 18.70 -6.27 -12.37
C LEU A 66 19.66 -5.16 -11.95
N LYS A 67 20.80 -5.06 -12.65
CA LYS A 67 21.79 -4.00 -12.41
C LYS A 67 21.16 -2.64 -12.68
N THR A 68 21.21 -1.77 -11.68
CA THR A 68 20.77 -0.38 -11.80
C THR A 68 21.91 0.49 -12.33
N THR A 69 21.61 1.26 -13.36
CA THR A 69 22.57 2.13 -14.07
C THR A 69 22.11 3.58 -14.04
N HIS A 70 23.01 4.51 -14.36
CA HIS A 70 22.71 5.95 -14.52
C HIS A 70 21.99 6.57 -13.30
N THR A 71 22.40 6.19 -12.09
CA THR A 71 21.73 6.59 -10.82
C THR A 71 21.81 8.09 -10.54
N ILE A 72 22.76 8.81 -11.14
CA ILE A 72 22.87 10.28 -11.04
C ILE A 72 21.73 10.95 -11.82
N LEU A 73 21.42 10.44 -13.01
CA LEU A 73 20.40 11.01 -13.89
C LEU A 73 18.98 10.51 -13.51
N PHE A 74 18.89 9.25 -13.11
CA PHE A 74 17.64 8.59 -12.75
C PHE A 74 17.63 8.18 -11.28
N PRO A 75 16.95 8.93 -10.38
CA PRO A 75 16.91 8.62 -8.96
C PRO A 75 16.35 7.21 -8.70
N PRO A 76 17.16 6.28 -8.15
CA PRO A 76 16.80 4.86 -8.10
C PRO A 76 15.66 4.55 -7.13
N ASN A 77 15.39 5.43 -6.18
CA ASN A 77 14.25 5.30 -5.25
C ASN A 77 12.90 5.67 -5.87
N VAL A 78 12.89 6.28 -7.06
CA VAL A 78 11.66 6.74 -7.73
C VAL A 78 11.59 6.31 -9.18
N PHE A 79 12.74 6.26 -9.90
CA PHE A 79 12.80 6.05 -11.34
C PHE A 79 14.04 5.22 -11.75
N PRO A 80 14.19 4.00 -11.22
CA PRO A 80 15.36 3.15 -11.45
C PRO A 80 15.53 2.78 -12.93
N CYS A 81 16.78 2.83 -13.42
CA CYS A 81 17.15 2.49 -14.78
C CYS A 81 17.81 1.09 -14.82
N CYS A 82 17.08 0.08 -15.28
CA CYS A 82 17.54 -1.31 -15.39
C CYS A 82 17.30 -1.86 -16.81
N PRO A 83 18.12 -1.49 -17.82
CA PRO A 83 17.90 -1.86 -19.23
C PRO A 83 18.02 -3.37 -19.50
N ASP A 84 18.68 -4.12 -18.62
CA ASP A 84 18.83 -5.58 -18.76
C ASP A 84 17.50 -6.36 -18.66
N ILE A 85 16.41 -5.71 -18.25
CA ILE A 85 15.05 -6.30 -18.33
C ILE A 85 14.71 -6.74 -19.77
N LYS A 86 15.20 -6.04 -20.80
CA LYS A 86 15.01 -6.41 -22.20
C LYS A 86 15.63 -7.77 -22.53
N LYS A 87 16.83 -8.04 -22.00
CA LYS A 87 17.48 -9.36 -22.15
C LYS A 87 16.67 -10.45 -21.46
N LEU A 88 16.21 -10.19 -20.23
CA LEU A 88 15.39 -11.16 -19.50
C LEU A 88 14.15 -11.57 -20.31
N ILE A 89 13.44 -10.61 -20.91
CA ILE A 89 12.25 -10.89 -21.71
C ILE A 89 12.62 -11.61 -23.00
N LYS A 90 13.66 -11.17 -23.71
CA LYS A 90 14.08 -11.80 -24.98
C LYS A 90 14.46 -13.27 -24.84
N TYR A 91 15.08 -13.64 -23.72
CA TYR A 91 15.55 -15.01 -23.47
C TYR A 91 14.62 -15.85 -22.61
N SER A 92 13.44 -15.35 -22.27
CA SER A 92 12.45 -16.08 -21.47
C SER A 92 11.06 -15.93 -22.08
N ASN A 93 10.39 -17.05 -22.26
CA ASN A 93 9.00 -17.05 -22.76
C ASN A 93 8.06 -16.92 -21.57
N PHE A 94 7.64 -15.70 -21.25
CA PHE A 94 6.60 -15.43 -20.25
C PHE A 94 5.23 -15.44 -20.92
N ASP A 95 4.23 -16.03 -20.26
CA ASP A 95 2.82 -15.97 -20.70
C ASP A 95 2.22 -14.61 -20.33
N LEU A 96 2.58 -14.06 -19.16
CA LEU A 96 2.10 -12.80 -18.63
C LEU A 96 3.25 -11.98 -18.05
N ILE A 97 3.30 -10.69 -18.38
CA ILE A 97 4.25 -9.71 -17.84
C ILE A 97 3.44 -8.63 -17.14
N ILE A 98 3.63 -8.47 -15.84
CA ILE A 98 3.05 -7.39 -15.03
C ILE A 98 4.15 -6.41 -14.67
N SER A 99 4.11 -5.19 -15.21
CA SER A 99 5.04 -4.12 -14.89
C SER A 99 4.38 -3.05 -14.04
N SER A 100 5.12 -2.47 -13.11
CA SER A 100 4.61 -1.38 -12.27
C SER A 100 4.80 -0.04 -12.95
N GLU A 101 3.73 0.76 -12.99
CA GLU A 101 3.66 2.14 -13.41
C GLU A 101 3.89 2.42 -14.91
N VAL A 102 3.04 3.27 -15.47
CA VAL A 102 3.24 3.88 -16.78
C VAL A 102 4.45 4.83 -16.75
N PHE A 103 4.60 5.62 -15.67
CA PHE A 103 5.78 6.46 -15.46
C PHE A 103 6.94 5.65 -14.89
N SER A 104 7.52 4.77 -15.72
CA SER A 104 8.60 3.87 -15.35
C SER A 104 9.50 3.53 -16.53
N LEU A 105 10.83 3.62 -16.35
CA LEU A 105 11.78 3.13 -17.35
C LEU A 105 11.69 1.61 -17.55
N CYS A 106 11.33 0.86 -16.52
CA CYS A 106 11.10 -0.57 -16.63
C CYS A 106 10.00 -0.87 -17.65
N SER A 107 8.81 -0.30 -17.47
CA SER A 107 7.68 -0.46 -18.39
C SER A 107 8.04 -0.01 -19.80
N PHE A 108 8.78 1.10 -19.93
CA PHE A 108 9.27 1.59 -21.21
C PHE A 108 10.19 0.59 -21.91
N PHE A 109 11.19 0.04 -21.21
CA PHE A 109 12.07 -0.98 -21.78
C PHE A 109 11.36 -2.26 -22.15
N ILE A 110 10.35 -2.68 -21.38
CA ILE A 110 9.53 -3.83 -21.70
C ILE A 110 8.71 -3.57 -22.98
N ALA A 111 8.05 -2.42 -23.08
CA ALA A 111 7.28 -2.05 -24.28
C ALA A 111 8.15 -2.00 -25.55
N GLN A 112 9.42 -1.59 -25.45
CA GLN A 112 10.37 -1.64 -26.58
C GLN A 112 10.59 -3.08 -27.13
N THR A 113 10.36 -4.11 -26.33
CA THR A 113 10.46 -5.49 -26.79
C THR A 113 9.25 -5.94 -27.62
N LYS A 114 8.20 -5.10 -27.72
CA LYS A 114 6.92 -5.39 -28.38
C LYS A 114 6.19 -6.62 -27.80
N ALA A 115 6.39 -6.88 -26.49
CA ALA A 115 5.69 -7.94 -25.78
C ALA A 115 4.19 -7.63 -25.73
N LYS A 116 3.37 -8.49 -26.40
CA LYS A 116 1.91 -8.33 -26.48
C LYS A 116 1.19 -8.69 -25.18
N ASN A 117 1.86 -9.43 -24.31
CA ASN A 117 1.36 -9.95 -23.04
C ASN A 117 1.77 -9.08 -21.83
N LEU A 118 2.00 -7.79 -22.08
CA LEU A 118 2.32 -6.78 -21.05
C LEU A 118 1.06 -6.17 -20.48
N ILE A 119 0.94 -6.21 -19.16
CA ILE A 119 0.00 -5.42 -18.35
C ILE A 119 0.80 -4.39 -17.54
N ILE A 120 0.34 -3.16 -17.49
CA ILE A 120 0.91 -2.16 -16.57
C ILE A 120 -0.05 -1.97 -15.39
N TRP A 121 0.42 -2.27 -14.19
CA TRP A 121 -0.30 -2.14 -12.93
C TRP A 121 -0.07 -0.76 -12.31
N GLN A 122 -1.02 0.17 -12.54
CA GLN A 122 -0.89 1.60 -12.29
C GLN A 122 -1.39 2.03 -10.91
N GLU A 123 -0.52 2.59 -10.08
CA GLU A 123 -0.87 3.18 -8.78
C GLU A 123 -0.91 4.71 -8.78
N LEU A 124 0.00 5.36 -9.53
CA LEU A 124 0.10 6.80 -9.57
C LEU A 124 -1.21 7.43 -10.07
N ALA A 125 -1.77 8.31 -9.24
CA ALA A 125 -3.02 9.03 -9.51
C ALA A 125 -2.78 10.54 -9.71
N LYS A 126 -1.51 10.95 -9.89
CA LYS A 126 -1.07 12.32 -10.16
C LYS A 126 0.35 12.33 -10.68
N HIS A 127 0.76 13.46 -11.26
CA HIS A 127 2.14 13.61 -11.72
C HIS A 127 3.16 13.47 -10.58
N ASN A 128 4.23 12.75 -10.86
CA ASN A 128 5.39 12.68 -9.98
C ASN A 128 6.09 14.04 -9.90
N ASN A 129 6.65 14.37 -8.73
CA ASN A 129 7.30 15.67 -8.49
C ASN A 129 8.71 15.80 -9.07
N ILE A 130 9.23 14.79 -9.78
CA ILE A 130 10.55 14.86 -10.44
C ILE A 130 10.56 16.07 -11.39
N PHE A 131 11.58 16.90 -11.27
CA PHE A 131 11.74 18.13 -12.04
C PHE A 131 10.47 19.00 -12.07
N LYS A 132 9.90 19.31 -10.88
CA LYS A 132 8.67 20.12 -10.74
C LYS A 132 7.50 19.60 -11.59
N LYS A 133 7.36 18.29 -11.69
CA LYS A 133 6.35 17.56 -12.48
C LYS A 133 6.55 17.62 -14.02
N LEU A 134 7.54 18.34 -14.53
CA LEU A 134 7.73 18.50 -15.98
C LEU A 134 8.02 17.17 -16.66
N ALA A 135 8.96 16.39 -16.10
CA ALA A 135 9.31 15.07 -16.64
C ALA A 135 8.07 14.14 -16.73
N SER A 136 7.28 14.10 -15.68
CA SER A 136 6.05 13.31 -15.65
C SER A 136 5.01 13.82 -16.66
N LYS A 137 4.83 15.14 -16.81
CA LYS A 137 3.91 15.70 -17.80
C LYS A 137 4.33 15.36 -19.23
N ILE A 138 5.60 15.51 -19.58
CA ILE A 138 6.11 15.14 -20.90
C ILE A 138 5.92 13.64 -21.13
N TRP A 139 6.23 12.82 -20.13
CA TRP A 139 6.08 11.37 -20.23
C TRP A 139 4.65 10.96 -20.55
N TYR A 140 3.67 11.43 -19.78
CA TYR A 140 2.27 11.05 -19.98
C TYR A 140 1.68 11.62 -21.28
N ASN A 141 2.04 12.85 -21.68
CA ASN A 141 1.47 13.46 -22.89
C ASN A 141 2.11 12.97 -24.19
N LEU A 142 3.37 12.53 -24.17
CA LEU A 142 4.10 12.14 -25.38
C LEU A 142 4.52 10.66 -25.33
N ILE A 143 5.38 10.29 -24.38
CA ILE A 143 6.02 8.95 -24.36
C ILE A 143 4.99 7.85 -24.15
N SER A 144 4.08 8.02 -23.18
CA SER A 144 3.11 6.98 -22.88
C SER A 144 2.13 6.74 -24.04
N ARG A 145 1.69 7.79 -24.71
CA ARG A 145 0.77 7.70 -25.84
C ARG A 145 1.37 6.97 -27.05
N ILE A 146 2.70 7.02 -27.22
CA ILE A 146 3.38 6.29 -28.28
C ILE A 146 3.69 4.85 -27.85
N MET A 147 4.24 4.69 -26.65
CA MET A 147 4.80 3.41 -26.20
C MET A 147 3.77 2.44 -25.63
N PHE A 148 2.68 2.94 -25.05
CA PHE A 148 1.70 2.12 -24.33
C PHE A 148 0.28 2.19 -24.94
N LYS A 149 0.15 2.70 -26.16
CA LYS A 149 -1.14 2.85 -26.84
C LYS A 149 -1.99 1.57 -26.82
N ASP A 150 -1.35 0.44 -27.09
CA ASP A 150 -2.00 -0.87 -27.18
C ASP A 150 -1.80 -1.73 -25.93
N THR A 151 -1.14 -1.18 -24.89
CA THR A 151 -0.85 -1.90 -23.65
C THR A 151 -2.03 -1.77 -22.69
N LEU A 152 -2.48 -2.89 -22.12
CA LEU A 152 -3.54 -2.88 -21.12
C LEU A 152 -3.03 -2.28 -19.79
N ILE A 153 -3.71 -1.27 -19.31
CA ILE A 153 -3.44 -0.64 -18.03
C ILE A 153 -4.46 -1.13 -17.00
N VAL A 154 -3.99 -1.70 -15.92
CA VAL A 154 -4.81 -2.16 -14.79
C VAL A 154 -4.62 -1.20 -13.62
N PRO A 155 -5.61 -0.37 -13.28
CA PRO A 155 -5.49 0.60 -12.20
C PRO A 155 -5.57 -0.08 -10.82
N ARG A 156 -4.83 0.47 -9.84
CA ARG A 156 -4.88 0.03 -8.43
C ARG A 156 -5.95 0.77 -7.61
N SER A 157 -6.52 1.85 -8.15
CA SER A 157 -7.55 2.64 -7.49
C SER A 157 -8.41 3.41 -8.50
N LYS A 158 -9.60 3.86 -8.07
CA LYS A 158 -10.45 4.76 -8.90
C LYS A 158 -9.73 6.04 -9.30
N ASN A 159 -8.90 6.59 -8.41
CA ASN A 159 -8.15 7.81 -8.70
C ASN A 159 -7.02 7.56 -9.72
N ALA A 160 -6.34 6.40 -9.63
CA ALA A 160 -5.37 6.00 -10.65
C ALA A 160 -6.05 5.77 -12.00
N LYS A 161 -7.24 5.14 -12.02
CA LYS A 161 -8.07 4.98 -13.24
C LYS A 161 -8.42 6.34 -13.82
N ALA A 162 -8.98 7.24 -13.04
CA ALA A 162 -9.35 8.58 -13.48
C ALA A 162 -8.15 9.37 -14.03
N PHE A 163 -6.99 9.29 -13.35
CA PHE A 163 -5.78 9.97 -13.80
C PHE A 163 -5.28 9.45 -15.14
N ILE A 164 -5.14 8.11 -15.27
CA ILE A 164 -4.54 7.52 -16.48
C ILE A 164 -5.47 7.62 -17.69
N SER A 165 -6.79 7.66 -17.50
CA SER A 165 -7.78 7.82 -18.59
C SER A 165 -7.68 9.15 -19.33
N HIS A 166 -6.95 10.13 -18.80
CA HIS A 166 -6.64 11.36 -19.55
C HIS A 166 -5.57 11.16 -20.64
N TYR A 167 -4.83 10.05 -20.60
CA TYR A 167 -3.64 9.84 -21.44
C TYR A 167 -3.72 8.59 -22.32
N LEU A 168 -4.38 7.54 -21.84
CA LEU A 168 -4.47 6.23 -22.50
C LEU A 168 -5.91 5.72 -22.48
N ASP A 169 -6.27 4.96 -23.51
CA ASP A 169 -7.65 4.47 -23.72
C ASP A 169 -7.79 3.00 -23.30
N ASN A 170 -6.74 2.18 -23.47
CA ASN A 170 -6.79 0.75 -23.15
C ASN A 170 -6.63 0.50 -21.64
N ILE A 171 -7.70 0.74 -20.89
CA ILE A 171 -7.72 0.67 -19.43
C ILE A 171 -8.75 -0.35 -18.98
N SER A 172 -8.36 -1.25 -18.10
CA SER A 172 -9.26 -2.21 -17.48
C SER A 172 -10.36 -1.53 -16.67
N ASP A 173 -11.56 -2.04 -16.77
CA ASP A 173 -12.65 -1.67 -15.87
C ASP A 173 -12.44 -2.22 -14.47
N GLU A 174 -11.77 -3.34 -14.36
CA GLU A 174 -11.43 -3.96 -13.09
C GLU A 174 -10.28 -3.22 -12.42
N ILE A 175 -10.43 -2.94 -11.14
CA ILE A 175 -9.42 -2.32 -10.28
C ILE A 175 -8.81 -3.43 -9.44
N ILE A 176 -7.49 -3.62 -9.57
CA ILE A 176 -6.74 -4.55 -8.71
C ILE A 176 -5.88 -3.75 -7.76
N ASP A 177 -6.35 -3.59 -6.53
CA ASP A 177 -5.60 -2.95 -5.45
C ASP A 177 -4.58 -3.89 -4.82
N HIS A 178 -3.93 -3.43 -3.76
CA HIS A 178 -2.96 -4.22 -3.02
C HIS A 178 -3.60 -5.40 -2.30
N GLY A 179 -3.04 -6.59 -2.52
CA GLY A 179 -3.34 -7.76 -1.71
C GLY A 179 -2.51 -7.81 -0.42
N ILE A 180 -2.97 -8.58 0.55
CA ILE A 180 -2.27 -8.84 1.81
C ILE A 180 -2.22 -10.35 2.07
N ASN A 181 -1.20 -10.81 2.78
CA ASN A 181 -1.16 -12.19 3.24
C ASN A 181 -2.07 -12.37 4.47
N THR A 182 -3.35 -12.60 4.24
CA THR A 182 -4.34 -12.72 5.30
C THR A 182 -4.12 -13.89 6.26
N LYS A 183 -3.25 -14.85 5.92
CA LYS A 183 -2.89 -15.97 6.81
C LYS A 183 -2.07 -15.48 8.01
N LYS A 184 -1.33 -14.38 7.84
CA LYS A 184 -0.59 -13.72 8.93
C LYS A 184 -1.50 -12.86 9.81
N PHE A 185 -2.66 -12.43 9.31
CA PHE A 185 -3.58 -11.52 9.99
C PHE A 185 -4.82 -12.27 10.47
N ILE A 186 -4.72 -12.89 11.64
CA ILE A 186 -5.88 -13.56 12.26
C ILE A 186 -6.86 -12.47 12.72
N ALA A 187 -8.09 -12.54 12.25
CA ALA A 187 -9.12 -11.58 12.64
C ALA A 187 -9.52 -11.79 14.12
N HIS A 188 -9.63 -10.70 14.85
CA HIS A 188 -10.09 -10.68 16.24
C HIS A 188 -11.44 -9.95 16.28
N PRO A 189 -12.58 -10.65 16.30
CA PRO A 189 -13.90 -10.02 16.39
C PRO A 189 -14.13 -9.35 17.74
N ASP A 190 -13.67 -9.97 18.83
CA ASP A 190 -13.81 -9.42 20.18
C ASP A 190 -12.73 -8.34 20.41
N LYS A 191 -13.19 -7.11 20.64
CA LYS A 191 -12.31 -5.96 20.83
C LYS A 191 -12.13 -5.61 22.29
N LYS A 192 -10.94 -5.11 22.64
CA LYS A 192 -10.66 -4.55 23.95
C LYS A 192 -11.01 -3.07 23.97
N ASN A 193 -11.21 -2.49 25.15
CA ASN A 193 -11.49 -1.07 25.32
C ASN A 193 -10.25 -0.21 24.99
N GLN A 194 -9.89 -0.20 23.71
CA GLN A 194 -8.73 0.53 23.21
C GLN A 194 -8.91 0.98 21.76
N PHE A 195 -8.31 2.13 21.45
CA PHE A 195 -8.07 2.59 20.07
C PHE A 195 -6.58 2.45 19.73
N SER A 196 -6.26 2.51 18.45
CA SER A 196 -4.86 2.49 17.98
C SER A 196 -4.61 3.52 16.89
N ILE A 197 -3.38 4.01 16.82
CA ILE A 197 -2.81 4.77 15.71
C ILE A 197 -1.60 3.99 15.23
N CYS A 198 -1.52 3.66 13.94
CA CYS A 198 -0.39 2.96 13.36
C CYS A 198 0.18 3.76 12.19
N SER A 199 1.28 4.48 12.44
CA SER A 199 1.88 5.37 11.44
C SER A 199 3.26 5.87 11.86
N GLN A 200 4.03 6.43 10.90
CA GLN A 200 5.19 7.25 11.22
C GLN A 200 4.75 8.52 11.97
N LEU A 201 5.48 8.89 13.03
CA LEU A 201 5.18 10.07 13.85
C LEU A 201 5.76 11.34 13.20
N ILE A 202 5.14 11.79 12.10
CA ILE A 202 5.55 12.96 11.30
C ILE A 202 4.37 13.91 11.07
N ASN A 203 4.67 15.16 10.81
CA ASN A 203 3.69 16.26 10.73
C ASN A 203 2.48 15.97 9.82
N ARG A 204 2.71 15.39 8.62
CA ARG A 204 1.62 15.12 7.67
C ARG A 204 0.59 14.11 8.17
N LYS A 205 0.93 13.31 9.19
CA LYS A 205 0.05 12.30 9.79
C LYS A 205 -0.88 12.86 10.87
N GLN A 206 -0.70 14.12 11.25
CA GLN A 206 -1.59 14.87 12.15
C GLN A 206 -2.08 14.07 13.38
N ILE A 207 -1.15 13.34 14.02
CA ILE A 207 -1.45 12.47 15.17
C ILE A 207 -1.91 13.32 16.37
N ASP A 208 -1.42 14.54 16.48
CA ASP A 208 -1.85 15.57 17.44
C ASP A 208 -3.37 15.74 17.45
N LYS A 209 -3.99 15.88 16.27
CA LYS A 209 -5.46 15.98 16.15
C LYS A 209 -6.18 14.73 16.65
N SER A 210 -5.65 13.54 16.36
CA SER A 210 -6.23 12.29 16.88
C SER A 210 -6.15 12.22 18.41
N ILE A 211 -5.04 12.69 19.00
CA ILE A 211 -4.86 12.74 20.46
C ILE A 211 -5.83 13.75 21.10
N GLU A 212 -6.01 14.93 20.50
CA GLU A 212 -6.96 15.94 20.98
C GLU A 212 -8.41 15.43 20.98
N VAL A 213 -8.82 14.74 19.92
CA VAL A 213 -10.15 14.13 19.84
C VAL A 213 -10.30 13.02 20.88
N PHE A 214 -9.26 12.17 21.04
CA PHE A 214 -9.27 11.13 22.05
C PHE A 214 -9.37 11.69 23.48
N ALA A 215 -8.69 12.78 23.79
CA ALA A 215 -8.80 13.46 25.09
C ALA A 215 -10.23 13.94 25.37
N LYS A 216 -10.92 14.49 24.36
CA LYS A 216 -12.34 14.87 24.48
C LYS A 216 -13.24 13.65 24.68
N TYR A 217 -12.96 12.54 23.99
CA TYR A 217 -13.67 11.28 24.18
C TYR A 217 -13.54 10.76 25.61
N LEU A 218 -12.33 10.73 26.18
CA LEU A 218 -12.11 10.33 27.58
C LEU A 218 -12.91 11.18 28.57
N LYS A 219 -12.97 12.48 28.33
CA LYS A 219 -13.71 13.41 29.21
C LYS A 219 -15.22 13.24 29.11
N LYS A 220 -15.75 12.92 27.91
CA LYS A 220 -17.18 12.92 27.64
C LYS A 220 -17.83 11.55 27.85
N TYR A 221 -17.12 10.47 27.51
CA TYR A 221 -17.71 9.15 27.39
C TYR A 221 -17.09 8.09 28.32
N ASP A 222 -15.79 7.85 28.22
CA ASP A 222 -15.14 6.80 28.98
C ASP A 222 -13.67 7.09 29.26
N ASN A 223 -13.35 7.35 30.52
CA ASN A 223 -12.00 7.68 30.99
C ASN A 223 -11.10 6.44 31.18
N THR A 224 -11.60 5.22 30.96
CA THR A 224 -10.82 3.98 31.10
C THR A 224 -10.18 3.51 29.79
N THR A 225 -10.70 3.98 28.66
CA THR A 225 -10.23 3.61 27.32
C THR A 225 -8.74 3.94 27.13
N LYS A 226 -8.00 3.07 26.43
CA LYS A 226 -6.59 3.25 26.09
C LYS A 226 -6.41 3.66 24.63
N LEU A 227 -5.34 4.42 24.35
CA LEU A 227 -4.88 4.72 23.00
C LEU A 227 -3.45 4.22 22.83
N PHE A 228 -3.25 3.29 21.90
CA PHE A 228 -1.92 2.82 21.51
C PHE A 228 -1.42 3.59 20.29
N ILE A 229 -0.24 4.22 20.41
CA ILE A 229 0.43 4.93 19.32
C ILE A 229 1.62 4.08 18.87
N ILE A 230 1.46 3.43 17.70
CA ILE A 230 2.40 2.50 17.13
C ILE A 230 3.18 3.20 16.03
N GLY A 231 4.49 3.27 16.19
CA GLY A 231 5.41 3.91 15.24
C GLY A 231 6.45 4.79 15.93
N ASP A 232 7.26 5.43 15.09
CA ASP A 232 8.32 6.34 15.54
C ASP A 232 8.49 7.49 14.54
N GLY A 233 9.09 8.60 14.97
CA GLY A 233 9.34 9.76 14.12
C GLY A 233 9.69 11.01 14.90
N ASP A 234 9.97 12.08 14.17
CA ASP A 234 10.43 13.38 14.70
C ASP A 234 9.42 14.09 15.60
N GLN A 235 8.12 13.76 15.45
CA GLN A 235 7.06 14.39 16.26
C GLN A 235 6.85 13.73 17.64
N LYS A 236 7.56 12.64 17.97
CA LYS A 236 7.33 11.88 19.21
C LYS A 236 7.37 12.76 20.47
N ASN A 237 8.39 13.60 20.61
CA ASN A 237 8.54 14.48 21.77
C ASN A 237 7.41 15.51 21.88
N ASN A 238 6.99 16.09 20.74
CA ASN A 238 5.88 17.06 20.69
C ASN A 238 4.55 16.39 21.09
N LEU A 239 4.31 15.16 20.62
CA LEU A 239 3.11 14.39 20.97
C LEU A 239 3.09 14.01 22.46
N GLN A 240 4.23 13.65 23.04
CA GLN A 240 4.36 13.38 24.48
C GLN A 240 4.08 14.64 25.32
N ALA A 241 4.57 15.80 24.90
CA ALA A 241 4.28 17.08 25.56
C ALA A 241 2.78 17.40 25.50
N LEU A 242 2.13 17.19 24.35
CA LEU A 242 0.70 17.39 24.17
C LEU A 242 -0.12 16.48 25.11
N ILE A 243 0.21 15.22 25.22
CA ILE A 243 -0.44 14.24 26.11
C ILE A 243 -0.37 14.68 27.56
N LYS A 244 0.80 15.18 28.00
CA LYS A 244 1.00 15.72 29.34
C LYS A 244 0.18 16.98 29.55
N GLN A 245 0.13 17.89 28.57
CA GLN A 245 -0.71 19.09 28.62
C GLN A 245 -2.20 18.76 28.77
N LEU A 246 -2.66 17.70 28.07
CA LEU A 246 -4.04 17.23 28.11
C LEU A 246 -4.36 16.36 29.35
N LYS A 247 -3.35 15.99 30.16
CA LYS A 247 -3.45 15.16 31.38
C LYS A 247 -4.05 13.78 31.11
N ILE A 248 -3.61 13.12 30.03
CA ILE A 248 -4.07 11.81 29.61
C ILE A 248 -2.93 10.77 29.53
N GLU A 249 -1.83 10.99 30.25
CA GLU A 249 -0.63 10.12 30.24
C GLU A 249 -0.98 8.68 30.61
N ASN A 250 -1.90 8.50 31.54
CA ASN A 250 -2.35 7.19 31.97
C ASN A 250 -3.16 6.42 30.91
N ASN A 251 -3.67 7.11 29.87
CA ASN A 251 -4.51 6.52 28.84
C ASN A 251 -3.77 6.28 27.53
N VAL A 252 -2.60 6.90 27.31
CA VAL A 252 -1.88 6.83 26.03
C VAL A 252 -0.56 6.08 26.18
N ILE A 253 -0.34 5.11 25.30
CA ILE A 253 0.82 4.22 25.31
C ILE A 253 1.56 4.34 23.97
N PHE A 254 2.81 4.85 24.02
CA PHE A 254 3.72 4.79 22.88
C PHE A 254 4.45 3.45 22.87
N THR A 255 4.25 2.67 21.83
CA THR A 255 4.91 1.36 21.70
C THR A 255 6.25 1.43 20.96
N GLY A 256 6.51 2.54 20.25
CA GLY A 256 7.58 2.58 19.26
C GLY A 256 7.27 1.73 18.03
N LYS A 257 8.30 1.37 17.28
CA LYS A 257 8.18 0.40 16.18
C LYS A 257 8.03 -0.99 16.77
N LEU A 258 7.02 -1.70 16.34
CA LEU A 258 6.73 -3.06 16.77
C LEU A 258 7.20 -4.10 15.76
N THR A 259 7.39 -5.32 16.22
CA THR A 259 7.41 -6.51 15.36
C THR A 259 6.03 -6.67 14.68
N HIS A 260 5.98 -7.46 13.63
CA HIS A 260 4.71 -7.69 12.94
C HIS A 260 3.67 -8.38 13.84
N ASP A 261 4.10 -9.32 14.67
CA ASP A 261 3.23 -10.07 15.58
C ASP A 261 2.66 -9.19 16.70
N ASP A 262 3.48 -8.32 17.27
CA ASP A 262 3.04 -7.35 18.29
C ASP A 262 2.06 -6.32 17.70
N LEU A 263 2.33 -5.86 16.47
CA LEU A 263 1.42 -4.98 15.74
C LEU A 263 0.04 -5.64 15.55
N ILE A 264 0.02 -6.89 15.09
CA ILE A 264 -1.21 -7.67 14.90
C ILE A 264 -2.00 -7.77 16.20
N SER A 265 -1.30 -8.06 17.31
CA SER A 265 -1.95 -8.19 18.62
C SER A 265 -2.61 -6.90 19.07
N ILE A 266 -1.93 -5.76 18.99
CA ILE A 266 -2.50 -4.48 19.45
C ILE A 266 -3.59 -3.99 18.51
N LEU A 267 -3.31 -3.97 17.20
CA LEU A 267 -4.23 -3.47 16.19
C LEU A 267 -5.49 -4.34 16.10
N GLY A 268 -5.32 -5.68 16.15
CA GLY A 268 -6.42 -6.63 16.10
C GLY A 268 -7.38 -6.54 17.30
N ASN A 269 -6.88 -6.20 18.48
CA ASN A 269 -7.70 -6.01 19.68
C ASN A 269 -8.33 -4.61 19.78
N SER A 270 -8.01 -3.68 18.88
CA SER A 270 -8.53 -2.30 18.96
C SER A 270 -9.96 -2.20 18.42
N ILE A 271 -10.78 -1.36 19.07
CA ILE A 271 -12.13 -1.00 18.63
C ILE A 271 -12.08 -0.38 17.24
N ALA A 272 -11.12 0.51 17.02
CA ALA A 272 -10.85 1.10 15.72
C ALA A 272 -9.41 1.60 15.63
N MET A 273 -8.89 1.72 14.40
CA MET A 273 -7.68 2.46 14.10
C MET A 273 -8.04 3.89 13.71
N LEU A 274 -7.38 4.87 14.34
CA LEU A 274 -7.57 6.29 14.11
C LEU A 274 -6.54 6.82 13.11
N VAL A 275 -7.01 7.51 12.07
CA VAL A 275 -6.18 8.08 11.02
C VAL A 275 -6.59 9.53 10.75
N TYR A 276 -5.71 10.46 11.07
CA TYR A 276 -5.86 11.86 10.68
C TYR A 276 -4.66 12.23 9.81
N THR A 277 -4.88 12.52 8.53
CA THR A 277 -3.77 12.84 7.63
C THR A 277 -4.17 13.90 6.61
N ASN A 278 -3.21 14.75 6.21
CA ASN A 278 -3.42 15.75 5.16
C ASN A 278 -2.79 15.36 3.81
N LYS A 279 -2.07 14.23 3.76
CA LYS A 279 -1.47 13.73 2.51
C LYS A 279 -1.09 12.25 2.66
N ASP A 280 -1.84 11.39 2.01
CA ASP A 280 -1.52 9.96 1.88
C ASP A 280 -2.08 9.38 0.57
N ASN A 281 -1.51 8.25 0.17
CA ASN A 281 -2.05 7.39 -0.87
C ASN A 281 -2.76 6.17 -0.21
N ASN A 282 -2.57 4.97 -0.73
CA ASN A 282 -3.02 3.76 -0.07
C ASN A 282 -2.16 3.48 1.17
N MET A 283 -2.78 3.58 2.34
CA MET A 283 -2.12 3.26 3.60
C MET A 283 -2.20 1.75 3.85
N VAL A 284 -1.05 1.08 3.91
CA VAL A 284 -0.97 -0.37 4.18
C VAL A 284 -1.55 -0.70 5.55
N SER A 285 -1.30 0.13 6.58
CA SER A 285 -1.86 -0.05 7.93
C SER A 285 -3.39 -0.07 7.97
N ILE A 286 -4.07 0.63 7.04
CA ILE A 286 -5.52 0.55 6.89
C ILE A 286 -5.93 -0.83 6.37
N VAL A 287 -5.21 -1.36 5.38
CA VAL A 287 -5.48 -2.70 4.85
C VAL A 287 -5.25 -3.77 5.92
N GLU A 288 -4.16 -3.64 6.69
CA GLU A 288 -3.83 -4.52 7.81
C GLU A 288 -4.92 -4.48 8.90
N SER A 289 -5.38 -3.28 9.26
CA SER A 289 -6.45 -3.09 10.23
C SER A 289 -7.74 -3.80 9.80
N ILE A 290 -8.16 -3.62 8.56
CA ILE A 290 -9.37 -4.28 8.01
C ILE A 290 -9.17 -5.81 7.94
N ALA A 291 -7.97 -6.29 7.61
CA ALA A 291 -7.65 -7.71 7.62
C ALA A 291 -7.76 -8.33 9.02
N LEU A 292 -7.54 -7.53 10.06
CA LEU A 292 -7.72 -7.91 11.48
C LEU A 292 -9.16 -7.70 11.98
N ALA A 293 -10.10 -7.38 11.09
CA ALA A 293 -11.46 -6.99 11.43
C ALA A 293 -11.52 -5.75 12.34
N THR A 294 -10.55 -4.85 12.25
CA THR A 294 -10.52 -3.60 13.03
C THR A 294 -11.01 -2.44 12.17
N PRO A 295 -12.13 -1.82 12.52
CA PRO A 295 -12.71 -0.69 11.81
C PRO A 295 -11.79 0.53 11.77
N ILE A 296 -12.08 1.48 10.87
CA ILE A 296 -11.24 2.66 10.64
C ILE A 296 -12.04 3.94 10.88
N ILE A 297 -11.45 4.90 11.58
CA ILE A 297 -11.90 6.30 11.52
C ILE A 297 -10.84 7.09 10.76
N THR A 298 -11.23 7.72 9.65
CA THR A 298 -10.28 8.44 8.80
C THR A 298 -10.88 9.68 8.15
N THR A 299 -10.00 10.55 7.63
CA THR A 299 -10.38 11.61 6.70
C THR A 299 -10.62 11.03 5.30
N ASP A 300 -11.09 11.82 4.33
CA ASP A 300 -11.25 11.43 2.93
C ASP A 300 -9.93 11.46 2.13
N VAL A 301 -8.84 11.89 2.76
CA VAL A 301 -7.52 12.07 2.12
C VAL A 301 -6.87 10.78 1.64
N PRO A 302 -6.81 9.68 2.43
CA PRO A 302 -6.28 8.41 1.92
C PRO A 302 -7.19 7.81 0.86
N TYR A 303 -6.64 7.21 -0.19
CA TYR A 303 -7.45 6.51 -1.21
C TYR A 303 -8.28 5.36 -0.64
N ASN A 304 -7.81 4.76 0.44
CA ASN A 304 -8.55 3.78 1.22
C ASN A 304 -9.94 4.29 1.65
N SER A 305 -10.11 5.60 1.87
CA SER A 305 -11.36 6.22 2.32
C SER A 305 -12.54 5.87 1.40
N ASN A 306 -12.31 5.73 0.10
CA ASN A 306 -13.34 5.42 -0.88
C ASN A 306 -14.01 4.07 -0.59
N TYR A 307 -13.23 3.00 -0.39
CA TYR A 307 -13.79 1.69 -0.12
C TYR A 307 -14.22 1.52 1.35
N ILE A 308 -13.58 2.25 2.28
CA ILE A 308 -14.04 2.31 3.68
C ILE A 308 -15.47 2.85 3.71
N LYS A 309 -15.73 3.96 3.02
CA LYS A 309 -17.05 4.57 2.94
C LYS A 309 -18.06 3.68 2.22
N SER A 310 -17.73 3.17 1.03
CA SER A 310 -18.67 2.37 0.22
C SER A 310 -19.02 1.03 0.84
N ASN A 311 -18.10 0.41 1.60
CA ASN A 311 -18.33 -0.86 2.27
C ASN A 311 -18.63 -0.70 3.78
N LYS A 312 -18.76 0.53 4.27
CA LYS A 312 -19.09 0.82 5.70
C LYS A 312 -18.11 0.14 6.67
N LEU A 313 -16.80 0.21 6.36
CA LEU A 313 -15.74 -0.41 7.17
C LEU A 313 -15.31 0.47 8.35
N GLY A 314 -16.01 1.56 8.56
CA GLY A 314 -15.74 2.54 9.57
C GLY A 314 -16.32 3.92 9.22
N ILE A 315 -15.75 4.97 9.76
CA ILE A 315 -16.21 6.35 9.59
C ILE A 315 -15.21 7.13 8.73
N VAL A 316 -15.70 7.80 7.68
CA VAL A 316 -14.92 8.71 6.82
C VAL A 316 -15.50 10.10 6.91
N LYS A 317 -14.75 11.01 7.56
CA LYS A 317 -15.20 12.39 7.80
C LYS A 317 -13.98 13.29 8.03
N ASN A 318 -13.89 14.44 7.37
CA ASN A 318 -12.69 15.30 7.45
C ASN A 318 -12.45 15.91 8.82
N ASN A 319 -13.52 16.17 9.56
CA ASN A 319 -13.47 16.71 10.92
C ASN A 319 -14.16 15.72 11.89
N TRP A 320 -13.70 14.45 11.89
CA TRP A 320 -14.21 13.49 12.86
C TRP A 320 -13.83 13.91 14.30
N ASN A 321 -14.70 13.59 15.25
CA ASN A 321 -14.64 14.06 16.61
C ASN A 321 -14.91 12.94 17.62
N GLU A 322 -15.03 13.30 18.89
CA GLU A 322 -15.28 12.36 19.99
C GLU A 322 -16.61 11.61 19.86
N ASP A 323 -17.61 12.18 19.21
CA ASP A 323 -18.90 11.53 18.98
C ASP A 323 -18.76 10.42 17.90
N ASP A 324 -17.90 10.61 16.92
CA ASP A 324 -17.57 9.58 15.93
C ASP A 324 -16.81 8.41 16.58
N LEU A 325 -15.95 8.67 17.59
CA LEU A 325 -15.31 7.60 18.38
C LEU A 325 -16.36 6.82 19.19
N TYR A 326 -17.31 7.48 19.78
CA TYR A 326 -18.40 6.86 20.51
C TYR A 326 -19.35 6.08 19.58
N GLU A 327 -19.65 6.61 18.40
CA GLU A 327 -20.45 5.89 17.40
C GLU A 327 -19.78 4.56 17.01
N ILE A 328 -18.49 4.55 16.70
CA ILE A 328 -17.81 3.31 16.31
C ILE A 328 -17.64 2.35 17.49
N PHE A 329 -17.52 2.87 18.71
CA PHE A 329 -17.54 2.07 19.93
C PHE A 329 -18.89 1.40 20.13
N SER A 330 -19.97 2.17 20.12
CA SER A 330 -21.34 1.68 20.42
C SER A 330 -21.92 0.77 19.34
N LYS A 331 -21.44 0.89 18.09
CA LYS A 331 -21.88 0.07 16.95
C LYS A 331 -20.76 -0.84 16.42
N ASN A 332 -19.79 -1.20 17.27
CA ASN A 332 -18.57 -1.87 16.87
C ASN A 332 -18.80 -3.15 16.09
N ASP A 333 -19.70 -4.03 16.59
CA ASP A 333 -20.02 -5.31 15.95
C ASP A 333 -20.42 -5.16 14.49
N LYS A 334 -21.19 -4.12 14.15
CA LYS A 334 -21.60 -3.84 12.78
C LYS A 334 -20.39 -3.55 11.89
N TYR A 335 -19.48 -2.71 12.35
CA TYR A 335 -18.29 -2.34 11.58
C TYR A 335 -17.30 -3.50 11.48
N VAL A 336 -17.14 -4.27 12.56
CA VAL A 336 -16.32 -5.50 12.59
C VAL A 336 -16.85 -6.52 11.57
N ASN A 337 -18.15 -6.78 11.54
CA ASN A 337 -18.76 -7.70 10.57
C ASN A 337 -18.55 -7.23 9.12
N ASN A 338 -18.68 -5.95 8.84
CA ASN A 338 -18.38 -5.41 7.52
C ASN A 338 -16.89 -5.61 7.14
N CYS A 339 -15.98 -5.41 8.10
CA CYS A 339 -14.56 -5.68 7.88
C CYS A 339 -14.30 -7.17 7.61
N LEU A 340 -14.96 -8.10 8.32
CA LEU A 340 -14.86 -9.54 8.10
C LEU A 340 -15.32 -9.93 6.68
N GLU A 341 -16.42 -9.34 6.19
CA GLU A 341 -16.88 -9.59 4.82
C GLU A 341 -15.90 -9.03 3.79
N TYR A 342 -15.48 -7.78 3.96
CA TYR A 342 -14.54 -7.15 3.02
C TYR A 342 -13.17 -7.83 3.02
N ARG A 343 -12.72 -8.35 4.15
CA ARG A 343 -11.48 -9.10 4.30
C ARG A 343 -11.35 -10.24 3.29
N LYS A 344 -12.43 -10.83 2.83
CA LYS A 344 -12.44 -11.91 1.82
C LYS A 344 -11.87 -11.46 0.46
N THR A 345 -11.84 -10.16 0.20
CA THR A 345 -11.29 -9.58 -1.05
C THR A 345 -9.82 -9.17 -0.94
N LEU A 346 -9.25 -9.19 0.27
CA LEU A 346 -7.88 -8.74 0.54
C LEU A 346 -6.78 -9.77 0.25
N PRO A 347 -7.01 -11.10 0.26
CA PRO A 347 -5.94 -12.06 0.02
C PRO A 347 -5.21 -11.81 -1.29
N CYS A 348 -3.88 -11.97 -1.29
CA CYS A 348 -3.09 -11.94 -2.51
C CYS A 348 -3.57 -12.99 -3.53
N GLU A 349 -4.04 -14.15 -3.08
CA GLU A 349 -4.62 -15.20 -3.92
C GLU A 349 -5.88 -14.70 -4.68
N TYR A 350 -6.69 -13.84 -4.06
CA TYR A 350 -7.81 -13.19 -4.75
C TYR A 350 -7.32 -12.26 -5.87
N LYS A 351 -6.24 -11.48 -5.62
CA LYS A 351 -5.65 -10.60 -6.64
C LYS A 351 -5.03 -11.39 -7.78
N VAL A 352 -4.43 -12.55 -7.51
CA VAL A 352 -3.94 -13.47 -8.55
C VAL A 352 -5.08 -13.89 -9.49
N LYS A 353 -6.23 -14.29 -8.93
CA LYS A 353 -7.41 -14.67 -9.74
C LYS A 353 -7.90 -13.51 -10.61
N GLN A 354 -7.89 -12.29 -10.11
CA GLN A 354 -8.23 -11.11 -10.90
C GLN A 354 -7.24 -10.92 -12.07
N PHE A 355 -5.92 -11.01 -11.85
CA PHE A 355 -4.93 -10.93 -12.93
C PHE A 355 -5.09 -12.05 -13.96
N VAL A 356 -5.36 -13.27 -13.52
CA VAL A 356 -5.61 -14.42 -14.41
C VAL A 356 -6.86 -14.21 -15.26
N ASN A 357 -7.93 -13.68 -14.68
CA ASN A 357 -9.15 -13.34 -15.42
C ASN A 357 -8.87 -12.27 -16.49
N ILE A 358 -8.18 -11.20 -16.14
CA ILE A 358 -7.77 -10.18 -17.11
C ILE A 358 -6.90 -10.75 -18.23
N TYR A 359 -5.94 -11.62 -17.89
CA TYR A 359 -5.13 -12.32 -18.89
C TYR A 359 -5.99 -13.10 -19.88
N ASN A 360 -6.95 -13.88 -19.38
CA ASN A 360 -7.83 -14.70 -20.22
C ASN A 360 -8.77 -13.87 -21.11
N GLN A 361 -9.17 -12.68 -20.65
CA GLN A 361 -10.11 -11.82 -21.38
C GLN A 361 -9.42 -10.95 -22.44
N TYR A 362 -8.21 -10.48 -22.19
CA TYR A 362 -7.61 -9.40 -22.98
C TYR A 362 -6.31 -9.80 -23.69
N ILE A 363 -5.65 -10.90 -23.28
CA ILE A 363 -4.33 -11.26 -23.79
C ILE A 363 -4.34 -12.60 -24.51
N LYS A 364 -5.06 -13.59 -24.00
CA LYS A 364 -5.19 -14.93 -24.60
C LYS A 364 -6.24 -14.91 -25.70
#